data_56e0b38e87f458133f475ecea0aac321
#
_entry.id   56e0b38e87f458133f475ecea0aac321
#
_cell.length_a   1.000
_cell.length_b   1.000
_cell.length_c   1.000
_cell.angle_alpha   90.00
_cell.angle_beta   90.00
_cell.angle_gamma   90.00
#
_symmetry.space_group_name_H-M   'P 1'
#
loop_
_entity.id
_entity.type
_entity.pdbx_description
1 polymer ?
#
loop_
_entity_poly.entity_id
_entity_poly.type
_entity_poly.pdbx_seq_one_letter_code
_entity_poly.pdbx_strand_id
1 'polypeptide(L)'
;MVTPTAGADSSAPLLRCFGRVTPLDWFIVAFAALMALWGYAQGLIVGALSLAGFAGGAFLGSRIGPLLLEEGSSSPYAPLAALVGALAFGGILAAGLELLGFRLRHRLGSRLGILDGVGGAALIGALALGLVWIGGAVALHTPGASELREPIQRSAILQELNERLPPSGPILQALARFDPFPQVAGPAPDVPPPTAAIARDPDVERAGESVVKVLGTACGLGVQGSGWIAGDGIVVTNAHVVAGQDDTTVQVQGEGPRLDAQAVWFDPQNDLAILRAPGLSGVRALRLNPGAEQGASAAILGFPENGPYDVRPGRLGQTSTVISQDAYGRGPVRRSITSLRGLVRSGNSGGPMVDASGRVVTTIFAASVSDGGQSGFGVPDSIVREALGRAGGPVETGACAR
;
A
#
# COMPACT_ATOMS: atom_id res chain seq x y z
N MET A 1 29.49 -54.48 9.96
CA MET A 1 28.34 -54.84 9.12
C MET A 1 27.14 -54.01 9.53
N VAL A 2 26.94 -52.87 8.95
CA VAL A 2 25.65 -52.16 8.98
C VAL A 2 25.58 -51.39 7.68
N THR A 3 24.59 -51.67 6.89
CA THR A 3 24.30 -51.13 5.57
C THR A 3 23.73 -49.74 5.64
N PRO A 4 24.00 -48.83 4.68
CA PRO A 4 23.35 -47.59 4.56
C PRO A 4 22.05 -47.72 3.75
N THR A 5 20.94 -47.24 4.23
CA THR A 5 19.71 -47.08 3.46
C THR A 5 19.69 -45.71 2.81
N ALA A 6 19.62 -45.74 1.50
CA ALA A 6 19.41 -44.63 0.62
C ALA A 6 17.94 -44.14 0.64
N GLY A 7 17.73 -42.96 0.12
CA GLY A 7 16.43 -42.56 -0.40
C GLY A 7 16.03 -41.13 0.01
N ALA A 8 16.76 -40.13 -0.49
CA ALA A 8 16.19 -38.81 -0.60
C ALA A 8 15.35 -38.74 -1.88
N ASP A 9 14.03 -38.79 -1.69
CA ASP A 9 13.05 -38.61 -2.77
C ASP A 9 12.97 -37.13 -3.13
N SER A 10 13.57 -36.76 -4.27
CA SER A 10 13.70 -35.40 -4.77
C SER A 10 12.57 -35.01 -5.74
N SER A 11 11.36 -35.48 -5.47
CA SER A 11 10.22 -35.20 -6.34
C SER A 11 9.01 -34.70 -5.55
N ALA A 12 9.04 -33.47 -5.02
CA ALA A 12 7.82 -32.69 -4.77
C ALA A 12 8.07 -31.25 -4.26
N PRO A 13 8.33 -30.25 -5.10
CA PRO A 13 8.06 -28.87 -4.70
C PRO A 13 6.82 -28.24 -5.38
N LEU A 14 6.00 -28.99 -6.16
CA LEU A 14 4.93 -28.38 -6.96
C LEU A 14 3.50 -28.50 -6.39
N LEU A 15 3.30 -29.06 -5.20
CA LEU A 15 1.95 -29.29 -4.65
C LEU A 15 1.62 -28.53 -3.35
N ARG A 16 2.39 -27.53 -2.94
CA ARG A 16 2.15 -26.81 -1.68
C ARG A 16 1.44 -25.44 -1.79
N CYS A 17 1.04 -24.98 -2.96
CA CYS A 17 0.42 -23.65 -3.15
C CYS A 17 -1.03 -23.65 -3.60
N PHE A 18 -1.77 -24.74 -3.51
CA PHE A 18 -3.23 -24.65 -3.65
C PHE A 18 -3.86 -24.35 -2.28
N GLY A 19 -3.85 -23.06 -1.88
CA GLY A 19 -4.74 -22.54 -0.85
C GLY A 19 -6.18 -22.97 -1.15
N ARG A 20 -6.97 -23.25 -0.12
CA ARG A 20 -8.37 -23.69 -0.29
C ARG A 20 -9.10 -22.70 -1.17
N VAL A 21 -9.60 -23.15 -2.32
CA VAL A 21 -10.46 -22.37 -3.22
C VAL A 21 -11.63 -21.81 -2.41
N THR A 22 -11.80 -20.51 -2.42
CA THR A 22 -12.83 -19.81 -1.68
C THR A 22 -14.12 -19.68 -2.50
N PRO A 23 -15.28 -19.40 -1.90
CA PRO A 23 -16.50 -19.07 -2.65
C PRO A 23 -16.31 -17.88 -3.61
N LEU A 24 -15.43 -16.94 -3.25
CA LEU A 24 -15.07 -15.81 -4.11
C LEU A 24 -14.34 -16.26 -5.37
N ASP A 25 -13.42 -17.23 -5.27
CA ASP A 25 -12.72 -17.78 -6.44
C ASP A 25 -13.70 -18.41 -7.45
N TRP A 26 -14.72 -19.13 -6.96
CA TRP A 26 -15.78 -19.68 -7.83
C TRP A 26 -16.58 -18.59 -8.51
N PHE A 27 -16.90 -17.51 -7.81
CA PHE A 27 -17.55 -16.34 -8.41
C PHE A 27 -16.68 -15.70 -9.49
N ILE A 28 -15.38 -15.53 -9.23
CA ILE A 28 -14.42 -14.96 -10.20
C ILE A 28 -14.31 -15.84 -11.43
N VAL A 29 -14.21 -17.16 -11.28
CA VAL A 29 -14.16 -18.11 -12.41
C VAL A 29 -15.43 -18.06 -13.23
N ALA A 30 -16.60 -18.10 -12.58
CA ALA A 30 -17.88 -18.04 -13.28
C ALA A 30 -18.05 -16.72 -14.04
N PHE A 31 -17.70 -15.59 -13.42
CA PHE A 31 -17.73 -14.26 -14.04
C PHE A 31 -16.76 -14.18 -15.23
N ALA A 32 -15.51 -14.61 -15.06
CA ALA A 32 -14.53 -14.59 -16.15
C ALA A 32 -14.92 -15.52 -17.31
N ALA A 33 -15.49 -16.70 -17.02
CA ALA A 33 -15.98 -17.62 -18.04
C ALA A 33 -17.18 -17.02 -18.82
N LEU A 34 -18.13 -16.39 -18.14
CA LEU A 34 -19.25 -15.71 -18.77
C LEU A 34 -18.76 -14.58 -19.68
N MET A 35 -17.83 -13.77 -19.22
CA MET A 35 -17.22 -12.69 -20.00
C MET A 35 -16.42 -13.23 -21.19
N ALA A 36 -15.69 -14.33 -21.03
CA ALA A 36 -14.97 -14.97 -22.12
C ALA A 36 -15.94 -15.52 -23.20
N LEU A 37 -17.05 -16.14 -22.81
CA LEU A 37 -18.10 -16.59 -23.73
C LEU A 37 -18.70 -15.41 -24.51
N TRP A 38 -18.98 -14.31 -23.83
CA TRP A 38 -19.45 -13.08 -24.50
C TRP A 38 -18.39 -12.53 -25.46
N GLY A 39 -17.13 -12.48 -25.04
CA GLY A 39 -15.99 -12.08 -25.86
C GLY A 39 -15.80 -12.97 -27.10
N TYR A 40 -16.03 -14.28 -26.96
CA TYR A 40 -16.04 -15.21 -28.09
C TYR A 40 -17.10 -14.87 -29.12
N ALA A 41 -18.31 -14.58 -28.65
CA ALA A 41 -19.44 -14.17 -29.54
C ALA A 41 -19.16 -12.84 -30.21
N GLN A 42 -18.60 -11.86 -29.51
CA GLN A 42 -18.29 -10.51 -30.00
C GLN A 42 -17.10 -10.53 -30.99
N GLY A 43 -16.06 -11.32 -30.72
CA GLY A 43 -14.82 -11.42 -31.48
C GLY A 43 -13.76 -10.39 -31.09
N LEU A 44 -12.51 -10.70 -31.44
CA LEU A 44 -11.34 -9.86 -31.11
C LEU A 44 -11.39 -8.49 -31.79
N ILE A 45 -11.78 -8.44 -33.07
CA ILE A 45 -11.81 -7.19 -33.84
C ILE A 45 -12.75 -6.19 -33.19
N VAL A 46 -13.96 -6.63 -32.86
CA VAL A 46 -15.00 -5.78 -32.24
C VAL A 46 -14.57 -5.38 -30.85
N GLY A 47 -14.13 -6.34 -30.03
CA GLY A 47 -13.68 -6.09 -28.64
C GLY A 47 -12.48 -5.14 -28.57
N ALA A 48 -11.48 -5.30 -29.44
CA ALA A 48 -10.31 -4.43 -29.47
C ALA A 48 -10.67 -2.99 -29.88
N LEU A 49 -11.52 -2.83 -30.87
CA LEU A 49 -12.00 -1.49 -31.33
C LEU A 49 -12.84 -0.82 -30.23
N SER A 50 -13.77 -1.55 -29.61
CA SER A 50 -14.57 -1.02 -28.48
C SER A 50 -13.70 -0.58 -27.33
N LEU A 51 -12.70 -1.38 -26.95
CA LEU A 51 -11.74 -1.04 -25.90
C LEU A 51 -10.91 0.20 -26.25
N ALA A 52 -10.40 0.28 -27.49
CA ALA A 52 -9.65 1.44 -27.96
C ALA A 52 -10.51 2.72 -27.95
N GLY A 53 -11.79 2.59 -28.35
CA GLY A 53 -12.78 3.66 -28.28
C GLY A 53 -13.03 4.12 -26.84
N PHE A 54 -13.23 3.16 -25.94
CA PHE A 54 -13.42 3.48 -24.52
C PHE A 54 -12.20 4.19 -23.93
N ALA A 55 -11.00 3.68 -24.15
CA ALA A 55 -9.78 4.27 -23.63
C ALA A 55 -9.54 5.70 -24.16
N GLY A 56 -9.67 5.89 -25.48
CA GLY A 56 -9.55 7.21 -26.12
C GLY A 56 -10.61 8.19 -25.64
N GLY A 57 -11.86 7.74 -25.60
CA GLY A 57 -12.99 8.55 -25.13
C GLY A 57 -12.91 8.91 -23.66
N ALA A 58 -12.50 7.96 -22.80
CA ALA A 58 -12.30 8.20 -21.39
C ALA A 58 -11.17 9.21 -21.13
N PHE A 59 -10.07 9.10 -21.88
CA PHE A 59 -8.98 10.07 -21.81
C PHE A 59 -9.42 11.48 -22.20
N LEU A 60 -10.14 11.63 -23.29
CA LEU A 60 -10.69 12.92 -23.72
C LEU A 60 -11.74 13.47 -22.75
N GLY A 61 -12.68 12.62 -22.35
CA GLY A 61 -13.77 12.99 -21.46
C GLY A 61 -13.31 13.40 -20.06
N SER A 62 -12.26 12.75 -19.52
CA SER A 62 -11.68 13.13 -18.25
C SER A 62 -11.05 14.53 -18.26
N ARG A 63 -10.59 14.99 -19.43
CA ARG A 63 -10.06 16.34 -19.60
C ARG A 63 -11.11 17.39 -19.91
N ILE A 64 -12.15 17.00 -20.67
CA ILE A 64 -13.23 17.91 -21.06
C ILE A 64 -14.23 18.11 -19.91
N GLY A 65 -14.53 17.04 -19.15
CA GLY A 65 -15.51 17.09 -18.05
C GLY A 65 -15.33 18.25 -17.08
N PRO A 66 -14.14 18.44 -16.48
CA PRO A 66 -13.89 19.58 -15.59
C PRO A 66 -14.08 20.95 -16.25
N LEU A 67 -13.82 21.08 -17.55
CA LEU A 67 -13.98 22.37 -18.28
C LEU A 67 -15.43 22.82 -18.39
N LEU A 68 -16.41 21.95 -18.13
CA LEU A 68 -17.82 22.28 -18.10
C LEU A 68 -18.27 22.94 -16.78
N LEU A 69 -17.40 23.00 -15.77
CA LEU A 69 -17.65 23.65 -14.50
C LEU A 69 -17.22 25.12 -14.57
N GLU A 70 -17.92 26.01 -13.87
CA GLU A 70 -17.62 27.46 -13.85
C GLU A 70 -16.18 27.76 -13.36
N GLU A 71 -15.68 26.97 -12.39
CA GLU A 71 -14.32 27.10 -11.84
C GLU A 71 -13.32 26.15 -12.52
N GLY A 72 -13.72 25.41 -13.54
CA GLY A 72 -12.87 24.47 -14.28
C GLY A 72 -12.25 23.39 -13.37
N SER A 73 -10.95 23.18 -13.53
CA SER A 73 -10.19 22.17 -12.73
C SER A 73 -9.99 22.56 -11.27
N SER A 74 -10.28 23.80 -10.88
CA SER A 74 -10.18 24.27 -9.49
C SER A 74 -11.42 23.96 -8.64
N SER A 75 -12.52 23.55 -9.28
CA SER A 75 -13.75 23.17 -8.58
C SER A 75 -13.57 21.94 -7.71
N PRO A 76 -14.16 21.87 -6.51
CA PRO A 76 -14.19 20.67 -5.68
C PRO A 76 -14.90 19.49 -6.36
N TYR A 77 -15.71 19.75 -7.39
CA TYR A 77 -16.42 18.75 -8.21
C TYR A 77 -15.64 18.33 -9.45
N ALA A 78 -14.45 18.88 -9.71
CA ALA A 78 -13.64 18.56 -10.88
C ALA A 78 -13.34 17.05 -11.03
N PRO A 79 -13.01 16.27 -9.96
CA PRO A 79 -12.81 14.83 -10.08
C PRO A 79 -14.07 14.08 -10.50
N LEU A 80 -15.25 14.49 -10.00
CA LEU A 80 -16.52 13.88 -10.38
C LEU A 80 -16.88 14.21 -11.83
N ALA A 81 -16.67 15.46 -12.26
CA ALA A 81 -16.89 15.87 -13.65
C ALA A 81 -15.94 15.14 -14.61
N ALA A 82 -14.68 14.93 -14.23
CA ALA A 82 -13.71 14.13 -14.97
C ALA A 82 -14.18 12.67 -15.14
N LEU A 83 -14.67 12.06 -14.06
CA LEU A 83 -15.19 10.69 -14.08
C LEU A 83 -16.44 10.57 -14.98
N VAL A 84 -17.41 11.46 -14.82
CA VAL A 84 -18.63 11.50 -15.64
C VAL A 84 -18.28 11.72 -17.11
N GLY A 85 -17.38 12.66 -17.39
CA GLY A 85 -16.85 12.91 -18.74
C GLY A 85 -16.18 11.68 -19.33
N ALA A 86 -15.31 11.02 -18.56
CA ALA A 86 -14.62 9.79 -18.99
C ALA A 86 -15.61 8.68 -19.35
N LEU A 87 -16.62 8.43 -18.52
CA LEU A 87 -17.64 7.41 -18.76
C LEU A 87 -18.51 7.75 -19.97
N ALA A 88 -18.96 8.99 -20.09
CA ALA A 88 -19.82 9.43 -21.19
C ALA A 88 -19.09 9.36 -22.56
N PHE A 89 -17.94 10.02 -22.68
CA PHE A 89 -17.16 10.01 -23.92
C PHE A 89 -16.57 8.64 -24.22
N GLY A 90 -16.12 7.91 -23.18
CA GLY A 90 -15.65 6.53 -23.29
C GLY A 90 -16.74 5.63 -23.87
N GLY A 91 -17.95 5.67 -23.32
CA GLY A 91 -19.11 4.90 -23.82
C GLY A 91 -19.51 5.24 -25.22
N ILE A 92 -19.57 6.54 -25.56
CA ILE A 92 -19.94 7.00 -26.93
C ILE A 92 -18.91 6.52 -27.97
N LEU A 93 -17.59 6.72 -27.69
CA LEU A 93 -16.56 6.28 -28.62
C LEU A 93 -16.47 4.76 -28.71
N ALA A 94 -16.64 4.05 -27.62
CA ALA A 94 -16.70 2.60 -27.62
C ALA A 94 -17.82 2.08 -28.51
N ALA A 95 -19.04 2.58 -28.35
CA ALA A 95 -20.19 2.19 -29.16
C ALA A 95 -19.98 2.52 -30.64
N GLY A 96 -19.40 3.68 -30.95
CA GLY A 96 -19.09 4.07 -32.33
C GLY A 96 -18.08 3.13 -32.99
N LEU A 97 -16.98 2.81 -32.30
CA LEU A 97 -15.97 1.88 -32.82
C LEU A 97 -16.43 0.42 -32.80
N GLU A 98 -17.31 0.04 -31.89
CA GLU A 98 -17.97 -1.27 -31.89
C GLU A 98 -18.79 -1.48 -33.19
N LEU A 99 -19.60 -0.49 -33.59
CA LEU A 99 -20.35 -0.53 -34.86
C LEU A 99 -19.42 -0.65 -36.07
N LEU A 100 -18.29 0.05 -36.06
CA LEU A 100 -17.25 -0.08 -37.06
C LEU A 100 -16.65 -1.48 -37.08
N GLY A 101 -16.37 -2.02 -35.89
CA GLY A 101 -15.87 -3.38 -35.70
C GLY A 101 -16.79 -4.44 -36.28
N PHE A 102 -18.09 -4.35 -36.07
CA PHE A 102 -19.05 -5.28 -36.66
C PHE A 102 -19.05 -5.21 -38.21
N ARG A 103 -18.97 -4.01 -38.79
CA ARG A 103 -18.88 -3.85 -40.26
C ARG A 103 -17.58 -4.48 -40.79
N LEU A 104 -16.47 -4.28 -40.11
CA LEU A 104 -15.17 -4.82 -40.50
C LEU A 104 -15.14 -6.35 -40.37
N ARG A 105 -15.66 -6.89 -39.27
CA ARG A 105 -15.80 -8.33 -39.04
C ARG A 105 -16.65 -8.99 -40.14
N HIS A 106 -17.75 -8.39 -40.53
CA HIS A 106 -18.59 -8.89 -41.64
C HIS A 106 -17.83 -8.96 -42.98
N ARG A 107 -16.96 -8.01 -43.27
CA ARG A 107 -16.14 -8.00 -44.49
C ARG A 107 -14.99 -9.03 -44.47
N LEU A 108 -14.43 -9.32 -43.29
CA LEU A 108 -13.32 -10.23 -43.13
C LEU A 108 -13.77 -11.66 -42.75
N GLY A 109 -15.02 -11.85 -42.45
CA GLY A 109 -15.61 -12.85 -41.55
C GLY A 109 -15.55 -14.32 -41.92
N SER A 110 -15.17 -14.74 -43.13
CA SER A 110 -15.07 -16.19 -43.41
C SER A 110 -13.69 -16.78 -43.20
N ARG A 111 -12.65 -15.97 -43.08
CA ARG A 111 -11.25 -16.43 -42.97
C ARG A 111 -10.70 -16.48 -41.53
N LEU A 112 -11.31 -15.76 -40.58
CA LEU A 112 -10.81 -15.58 -39.22
C LEU A 112 -11.75 -16.07 -38.10
N GLY A 113 -12.92 -16.65 -38.42
CA GLY A 113 -14.04 -16.87 -37.49
C GLY A 113 -13.70 -17.49 -36.14
N ILE A 114 -12.97 -18.60 -36.10
CA ILE A 114 -12.60 -19.25 -34.82
C ILE A 114 -11.51 -18.46 -34.12
N LEU A 115 -10.48 -17.98 -34.83
CA LEU A 115 -9.37 -17.23 -34.27
C LEU A 115 -9.85 -15.89 -33.68
N ASP A 116 -10.74 -15.21 -34.37
CA ASP A 116 -11.37 -13.97 -33.90
C ASP A 116 -12.21 -14.21 -32.65
N GLY A 117 -12.97 -15.30 -32.59
CA GLY A 117 -13.73 -15.68 -31.41
C GLY A 117 -12.83 -16.02 -30.21
N VAL A 118 -11.80 -16.85 -30.41
CA VAL A 118 -10.85 -17.21 -29.34
C VAL A 118 -10.08 -15.98 -28.85
N GLY A 119 -9.65 -15.12 -29.78
CA GLY A 119 -9.00 -13.86 -29.42
C GLY A 119 -9.90 -12.93 -28.63
N GLY A 120 -11.19 -12.85 -29.01
CA GLY A 120 -12.20 -12.09 -28.26
C GLY A 120 -12.44 -12.65 -26.85
N ALA A 121 -12.52 -13.99 -26.72
CA ALA A 121 -12.64 -14.64 -25.41
C ALA A 121 -11.43 -14.34 -24.50
N ALA A 122 -10.22 -14.43 -25.05
CA ALA A 122 -9.00 -14.13 -24.31
C ALA A 122 -8.94 -12.65 -23.88
N LEU A 123 -9.27 -11.72 -24.78
CA LEU A 123 -9.27 -10.28 -24.48
C LEU A 123 -10.28 -9.92 -23.37
N ILE A 124 -11.54 -10.31 -23.56
CA ILE A 124 -12.61 -9.94 -22.62
C ILE A 124 -12.47 -10.70 -21.30
N GLY A 125 -12.03 -11.97 -21.33
CA GLY A 125 -11.70 -12.73 -20.12
C GLY A 125 -10.55 -12.11 -19.32
N ALA A 126 -9.48 -11.66 -19.97
CA ALA A 126 -8.38 -10.95 -19.33
C ALA A 126 -8.83 -9.61 -18.74
N LEU A 127 -9.66 -8.85 -19.46
CA LEU A 127 -10.25 -7.61 -18.95
C LEU A 127 -11.14 -7.85 -17.73
N ALA A 128 -11.94 -8.92 -17.73
CA ALA A 128 -12.79 -9.29 -16.60
C ALA A 128 -11.94 -9.61 -15.36
N LEU A 129 -10.87 -10.38 -15.51
CA LEU A 129 -9.93 -10.67 -14.42
C LEU A 129 -9.24 -9.40 -13.92
N GLY A 130 -8.84 -8.50 -14.82
CA GLY A 130 -8.27 -7.20 -14.47
C GLY A 130 -9.25 -6.33 -13.69
N LEU A 131 -10.53 -6.28 -14.08
CA LEU A 131 -11.57 -5.54 -13.37
C LEU A 131 -11.84 -6.11 -11.97
N VAL A 132 -11.87 -7.44 -11.83
CA VAL A 132 -12.02 -8.10 -10.53
C VAL A 132 -10.82 -7.79 -9.63
N TRP A 133 -9.62 -7.82 -10.19
CA TRP A 133 -8.39 -7.48 -9.46
C TRP A 133 -8.39 -6.02 -8.99
N ILE A 134 -8.73 -5.07 -9.87
CA ILE A 134 -8.89 -3.64 -9.53
C ILE A 134 -10.02 -3.46 -8.49
N GLY A 135 -11.17 -4.12 -8.71
CA GLY A 135 -12.31 -4.05 -7.78
C GLY A 135 -11.96 -4.60 -6.40
N GLY A 136 -11.21 -5.69 -6.33
CA GLY A 136 -10.67 -6.23 -5.08
C GLY A 136 -9.75 -5.24 -4.37
N ALA A 137 -8.83 -4.62 -5.10
CA ALA A 137 -7.96 -3.59 -4.57
C ALA A 137 -8.74 -2.38 -4.03
N VAL A 138 -9.74 -1.88 -4.77
CA VAL A 138 -10.61 -0.78 -4.33
C VAL A 138 -11.43 -1.16 -3.09
N ALA A 139 -12.02 -2.35 -3.05
CA ALA A 139 -12.81 -2.82 -1.92
C ALA A 139 -11.99 -2.88 -0.63
N LEU A 140 -10.72 -3.26 -0.71
CA LEU A 140 -9.80 -3.26 0.44
C LEU A 140 -9.56 -1.86 1.02
N HIS A 141 -9.69 -0.81 0.21
CA HIS A 141 -9.48 0.59 0.61
C HIS A 141 -10.76 1.32 1.03
N THR A 142 -11.93 0.70 0.83
CA THR A 142 -13.21 1.35 1.12
C THR A 142 -13.54 1.27 2.61
N PRO A 143 -13.73 2.40 3.32
CA PRO A 143 -14.22 2.39 4.70
C PRO A 143 -15.58 1.69 4.78
N GLY A 144 -15.74 0.75 5.73
CA GLY A 144 -16.98 -0.03 5.91
C GLY A 144 -17.04 -1.35 5.15
N ALA A 145 -16.09 -1.66 4.26
CA ALA A 145 -16.00 -2.95 3.56
C ALA A 145 -15.19 -4.02 4.32
N SER A 146 -15.13 -3.93 5.65
CA SER A 146 -14.35 -4.85 6.50
C SER A 146 -14.72 -6.33 6.30
N GLU A 147 -15.99 -6.63 6.03
CA GLU A 147 -16.45 -8.00 5.78
C GLU A 147 -15.95 -8.60 4.46
N LEU A 148 -15.59 -7.75 3.48
CA LEU A 148 -15.06 -8.20 2.19
C LEU A 148 -13.54 -8.42 2.21
N ARG A 149 -12.83 -7.88 3.20
CA ARG A 149 -11.36 -7.97 3.27
C ARG A 149 -10.88 -9.41 3.40
N GLU A 150 -11.44 -10.17 4.33
CA GLU A 150 -11.03 -11.55 4.56
C GLU A 150 -11.27 -12.48 3.35
N PRO A 151 -12.44 -12.47 2.67
CA PRO A 151 -12.64 -13.23 1.45
C PRO A 151 -11.67 -12.84 0.32
N ILE A 152 -11.40 -11.54 0.13
CA ILE A 152 -10.49 -11.03 -0.91
C ILE A 152 -9.06 -11.48 -0.65
N GLN A 153 -8.59 -11.36 0.59
CA GLN A 153 -7.24 -11.77 0.99
C GLN A 153 -7.00 -13.28 0.92
N ARG A 154 -8.06 -14.10 1.06
CA ARG A 154 -7.97 -15.56 0.97
C ARG A 154 -8.19 -16.10 -0.44
N SER A 155 -8.56 -15.28 -1.41
CA SER A 155 -8.77 -15.70 -2.78
C SER A 155 -7.46 -16.12 -3.44
N ALA A 156 -7.36 -17.39 -3.83
CA ALA A 156 -6.18 -17.92 -4.51
C ALA A 156 -5.94 -17.24 -5.88
N ILE A 157 -7.03 -16.88 -6.59
CA ILE A 157 -6.95 -16.19 -7.89
C ILE A 157 -6.39 -14.78 -7.73
N LEU A 158 -6.86 -14.02 -6.72
CA LEU A 158 -6.38 -12.66 -6.49
C LEU A 158 -4.93 -12.65 -6.00
N GLN A 159 -4.53 -13.62 -5.17
CA GLN A 159 -3.14 -13.80 -4.76
C GLN A 159 -2.24 -14.09 -5.96
N GLU A 160 -2.61 -15.06 -6.82
CA GLU A 160 -1.85 -15.39 -8.04
C GLU A 160 -1.75 -14.22 -9.01
N LEU A 161 -2.85 -13.43 -9.17
CA LEU A 161 -2.82 -12.21 -9.99
C LEU A 161 -1.85 -11.17 -9.42
N ASN A 162 -1.82 -10.98 -8.10
CA ASN A 162 -0.90 -10.07 -7.45
C ASN A 162 0.58 -10.50 -7.58
N GLU A 163 0.85 -11.81 -7.52
CA GLU A 163 2.21 -12.34 -7.71
C GLU A 163 2.71 -12.13 -9.14
N ARG A 164 1.84 -12.37 -10.15
CA ARG A 164 2.22 -12.25 -11.57
C ARG A 164 2.19 -10.83 -12.11
N LEU A 165 1.32 -9.99 -11.56
CA LEU A 165 1.16 -8.59 -11.90
C LEU A 165 1.52 -7.74 -10.69
N PRO A 166 2.79 -7.71 -10.28
CA PRO A 166 3.19 -6.90 -9.15
C PRO A 166 2.81 -5.44 -9.43
N PRO A 167 2.32 -4.72 -8.43
CA PRO A 167 1.88 -3.33 -8.56
C PRO A 167 3.09 -2.41 -8.82
N SER A 168 3.63 -2.47 -10.03
CA SER A 168 4.86 -1.78 -10.43
C SER A 168 4.65 -0.51 -11.28
N GLY A 169 3.39 -0.13 -11.56
CA GLY A 169 3.06 1.06 -12.33
C GLY A 169 2.36 2.15 -11.52
N PRO A 170 2.36 3.43 -11.97
CA PRO A 170 1.75 4.54 -11.22
C PRO A 170 0.27 4.34 -10.89
N ILE A 171 -0.49 3.70 -11.79
CA ILE A 171 -1.92 3.40 -11.59
C ILE A 171 -2.08 2.24 -10.60
N LEU A 172 -1.28 1.18 -10.75
CA LEU A 172 -1.30 0.02 -9.88
C LEU A 172 -0.71 0.33 -8.50
N GLN A 173 0.33 1.15 -8.42
CA GLN A 173 0.84 1.71 -7.17
C GLN A 173 -0.19 2.60 -6.47
N ALA A 174 -1.04 3.31 -7.22
CA ALA A 174 -2.17 4.05 -6.64
C ALA A 174 -3.28 3.11 -6.11
N LEU A 175 -3.50 1.96 -6.75
CA LEU A 175 -4.50 0.98 -6.37
C LEU A 175 -3.99 -0.07 -5.36
N ALA A 176 -2.70 -0.39 -5.40
CA ALA A 176 -2.03 -1.32 -4.49
C ALA A 176 -1.55 -0.65 -3.18
N ARG A 177 -1.92 0.58 -2.94
CA ARG A 177 -1.62 1.32 -1.70
C ARG A 177 -2.47 0.81 -0.55
N PHE A 178 -2.26 -0.44 -0.17
CA PHE A 178 -2.71 -0.90 1.11
C PHE A 178 -1.60 -0.61 2.13
N ASP A 179 -1.65 0.57 2.71
CA ASP A 179 -1.09 0.79 4.04
C ASP A 179 -2.26 0.57 5.02
N PRO A 180 -2.20 -0.44 5.89
CA PRO A 180 -3.16 -0.61 6.98
C PRO A 180 -2.96 0.51 8.03
N PHE A 181 -2.96 1.76 7.56
CA PHE A 181 -2.67 2.95 8.34
C PHE A 181 -3.71 3.10 9.45
N PRO A 182 -3.36 2.84 10.72
CA PRO A 182 -4.31 2.91 11.79
C PRO A 182 -4.85 4.33 11.94
N GLN A 183 -6.17 4.44 11.99
CA GLN A 183 -6.83 5.66 12.36
C GLN A 183 -7.19 5.57 13.85
N VAL A 184 -6.63 6.44 14.65
CA VAL A 184 -6.81 6.41 16.10
C VAL A 184 -7.61 7.62 16.57
N ALA A 185 -8.65 7.35 17.37
CA ALA A 185 -9.29 8.37 18.18
C ALA A 185 -8.49 8.54 19.47
N GLY A 186 -7.78 9.65 19.57
CA GLY A 186 -6.95 9.99 20.73
C GLY A 186 -7.08 11.46 21.09
N PRO A 187 -6.47 11.91 22.20
CA PRO A 187 -6.50 13.32 22.58
C PRO A 187 -5.82 14.17 21.51
N ALA A 188 -6.49 15.23 21.09
CA ALA A 188 -5.89 16.22 20.20
C ALA A 188 -4.65 16.85 20.88
N PRO A 189 -3.57 17.10 20.13
CA PRO A 189 -2.38 17.73 20.68
C PRO A 189 -2.67 19.20 21.04
N ASP A 190 -2.57 19.52 22.32
CA ASP A 190 -2.69 20.91 22.80
C ASP A 190 -1.34 21.62 22.67
N VAL A 191 -1.00 21.96 21.43
CA VAL A 191 0.25 22.64 21.07
C VAL A 191 0.00 23.63 19.92
N PRO A 192 0.81 24.71 19.81
CA PRO A 192 0.71 25.66 18.70
C PRO A 192 0.88 25.00 17.33
N PRO A 193 0.47 25.65 16.23
CA PRO A 193 0.73 25.16 14.88
C PRO A 193 2.24 24.96 14.63
N PRO A 194 2.61 23.98 13.77
CA PRO A 194 3.99 23.77 13.39
C PRO A 194 4.59 24.97 12.65
N THR A 195 5.89 25.18 12.81
CA THR A 195 6.64 26.22 12.10
C THR A 195 7.30 25.62 10.88
N ALA A 196 7.04 26.16 9.69
CA ALA A 196 7.55 25.62 8.44
C ALA A 196 9.09 25.58 8.34
N ALA A 197 9.79 26.44 9.10
CA ALA A 197 11.25 26.51 9.09
C ALA A 197 11.94 25.19 9.46
N ILE A 198 11.36 24.40 10.36
CA ILE A 198 11.94 23.12 10.81
C ILE A 198 12.15 22.13 9.66
N ALA A 199 11.29 22.14 8.65
CA ALA A 199 11.40 21.25 7.50
C ALA A 199 12.60 21.56 6.57
N ARG A 200 13.30 22.68 6.81
CA ARG A 200 14.50 23.10 6.08
C ARG A 200 15.71 23.22 6.98
N ASP A 201 15.62 22.67 8.18
CA ASP A 201 16.73 22.65 9.13
C ASP A 201 17.81 21.71 8.64
N PRO A 202 19.10 22.09 8.58
CA PRO A 202 20.18 21.23 8.07
C PRO A 202 20.38 19.93 8.86
N ASP A 203 20.04 19.92 10.16
CA ASP A 203 20.12 18.70 10.97
C ASP A 203 18.95 17.75 10.67
N VAL A 204 17.78 18.29 10.34
CA VAL A 204 16.62 17.55 9.85
C VAL A 204 16.90 16.98 8.45
N GLU A 205 17.49 17.75 7.54
CA GLU A 205 17.89 17.25 6.21
C GLU A 205 18.86 16.09 6.33
N ARG A 206 19.88 16.21 7.19
CA ARG A 206 20.84 15.13 7.47
C ARG A 206 20.21 13.91 8.11
N ALA A 207 19.19 14.10 8.96
CA ALA A 207 18.43 12.99 9.54
C ALA A 207 17.68 12.20 8.46
N GLY A 208 17.24 12.86 7.39
CA GLY A 208 16.60 12.23 6.24
C GLY A 208 17.45 11.16 5.55
N GLU A 209 18.78 11.30 5.56
CA GLU A 209 19.72 10.30 5.00
C GLU A 209 19.62 8.93 5.72
N SER A 210 19.06 8.91 6.92
CA SER A 210 18.85 7.71 7.74
C SER A 210 17.41 7.22 7.73
N VAL A 211 16.55 7.76 6.86
CA VAL A 211 15.16 7.31 6.69
C VAL A 211 15.09 6.33 5.54
N VAL A 212 14.41 5.22 5.76
CA VAL A 212 14.25 4.15 4.79
C VAL A 212 12.80 3.95 4.43
N LYS A 213 12.55 3.56 3.19
CA LYS A 213 11.27 3.02 2.74
C LYS A 213 11.26 1.54 3.06
N VAL A 214 10.22 1.07 3.72
CA VAL A 214 10.01 -0.35 4.06
C VAL A 214 8.98 -0.91 3.08
N LEU A 215 9.30 -2.05 2.48
CA LEU A 215 8.51 -2.67 1.43
C LEU A 215 8.44 -4.18 1.66
N GLY A 216 7.32 -4.79 1.40
CA GLY A 216 7.16 -6.25 1.42
C GLY A 216 5.79 -6.68 0.95
N THR A 217 5.53 -7.98 0.96
CA THR A 217 4.27 -8.57 0.55
C THR A 217 3.62 -9.27 1.74
N ALA A 218 2.38 -8.91 2.04
CA ALA A 218 1.59 -9.55 3.09
C ALA A 218 0.24 -9.98 2.52
N CYS A 219 -0.13 -11.26 2.66
CA CYS A 219 -1.37 -11.83 2.12
C CYS A 219 -1.60 -11.53 0.63
N GLY A 220 -0.55 -11.58 -0.19
CA GLY A 220 -0.62 -11.29 -1.63
C GLY A 220 -0.76 -9.81 -1.98
N LEU A 221 -0.65 -8.89 -1.02
CA LEU A 221 -0.72 -7.46 -1.24
C LEU A 221 0.62 -6.80 -0.92
N GLY A 222 1.07 -5.88 -1.78
CA GLY A 222 2.21 -5.03 -1.49
C GLY A 222 1.90 -4.08 -0.33
N VAL A 223 2.66 -4.18 0.75
CA VAL A 223 2.61 -3.27 1.90
C VAL A 223 3.85 -2.41 1.89
N GLN A 224 3.67 -1.15 2.25
CA GLN A 224 4.77 -0.22 2.37
C GLN A 224 4.60 0.72 3.55
N GLY A 225 5.70 1.22 4.03
CA GLY A 225 5.77 2.23 5.07
C GLY A 225 7.13 2.91 5.07
N SER A 226 7.40 3.57 6.15
CA SER A 226 8.67 4.20 6.45
C SER A 226 9.39 3.48 7.58
N GLY A 227 10.66 3.72 7.71
CA GLY A 227 11.48 3.29 8.84
C GLY A 227 12.66 4.24 9.03
N TRP A 228 13.41 4.06 10.08
CA TRP A 228 14.61 4.84 10.33
C TRP A 228 15.71 3.97 10.94
N ILE A 229 16.95 4.29 10.62
CA ILE A 229 18.12 3.54 11.03
C ILE A 229 18.48 3.95 12.46
N ALA A 230 18.38 2.99 13.40
CA ALA A 230 18.62 3.20 14.84
C ALA A 230 19.98 2.69 15.30
N GLY A 231 20.67 1.92 14.47
CA GLY A 231 21.98 1.31 14.75
C GLY A 231 22.57 0.70 13.50
N ASP A 232 23.73 0.08 13.61
CA ASP A 232 24.39 -0.58 12.48
C ASP A 232 23.54 -1.75 11.97
N GLY A 233 22.95 -1.57 10.77
CA GLY A 233 22.04 -2.51 10.19
C GLY A 233 20.72 -2.72 10.96
N ILE A 234 20.33 -1.80 11.85
CA ILE A 234 19.10 -1.88 12.65
C ILE A 234 18.14 -0.79 12.23
N VAL A 235 16.92 -1.18 11.87
CA VAL A 235 15.83 -0.29 11.44
C VAL A 235 14.64 -0.41 12.37
N VAL A 236 14.08 0.71 12.77
CA VAL A 236 12.80 0.81 13.48
C VAL A 236 11.69 1.12 12.50
N THR A 237 10.58 0.42 12.61
CA THR A 237 9.34 0.62 11.85
C THR A 237 8.13 0.20 12.67
N ASN A 238 6.92 0.23 12.10
CA ASN A 238 5.73 -0.28 12.78
C ASN A 238 5.50 -1.78 12.54
N ALA A 239 4.82 -2.41 13.48
CA ALA A 239 4.44 -3.81 13.37
C ALA A 239 3.46 -4.03 12.22
N HIS A 240 2.45 -3.17 12.04
CA HIS A 240 1.48 -3.30 10.95
C HIS A 240 2.12 -3.18 9.55
N VAL A 241 3.25 -2.48 9.42
CA VAL A 241 3.98 -2.35 8.15
C VAL A 241 4.60 -3.67 7.71
N VAL A 242 5.02 -4.51 8.65
CA VAL A 242 5.74 -5.77 8.36
C VAL A 242 4.95 -7.03 8.76
N ALA A 243 3.74 -6.88 9.26
CA ALA A 243 2.90 -7.99 9.70
C ALA A 243 2.59 -8.97 8.56
N GLY A 244 2.92 -10.25 8.76
CA GLY A 244 2.68 -11.31 7.79
C GLY A 244 3.60 -11.28 6.57
N GLN A 245 4.71 -10.54 6.60
CA GLN A 245 5.73 -10.53 5.55
C GLN A 245 6.86 -11.50 5.85
N ASP A 246 7.37 -12.12 4.80
CA ASP A 246 8.59 -12.95 4.78
C ASP A 246 9.63 -12.42 3.76
N ASP A 247 9.24 -11.42 2.95
CA ASP A 247 10.02 -10.79 1.88
C ASP A 247 10.34 -9.31 2.17
N THR A 248 10.34 -8.89 3.44
CA THR A 248 10.57 -7.49 3.82
C THR A 248 11.90 -6.97 3.30
N THR A 249 11.87 -5.83 2.64
CA THR A 249 13.04 -5.11 2.15
C THR A 249 13.02 -3.65 2.62
N VAL A 250 14.20 -3.04 2.69
CA VAL A 250 14.36 -1.61 2.99
C VAL A 250 15.14 -0.93 1.90
N GLN A 251 14.84 0.35 1.66
CA GLN A 251 15.47 1.15 0.61
C GLN A 251 15.79 2.54 1.18
N VAL A 252 17.08 2.91 1.21
CA VAL A 252 17.54 4.19 1.78
C VAL A 252 16.97 5.35 0.95
N GLN A 253 16.35 6.31 1.60
CA GLN A 253 15.68 7.46 0.96
C GLN A 253 14.66 7.08 -0.13
N GLY A 254 14.23 5.82 -0.18
CA GLY A 254 13.33 5.31 -1.23
C GLY A 254 13.98 5.16 -2.60
N GLU A 255 15.29 5.24 -2.69
CA GLU A 255 16.09 5.16 -3.92
C GLU A 255 17.17 4.09 -3.82
N GLY A 256 17.74 3.69 -4.96
CA GLY A 256 18.81 2.69 -5.02
C GLY A 256 18.32 1.25 -4.81
N PRO A 257 19.21 0.33 -4.39
CA PRO A 257 18.89 -1.08 -4.25
C PRO A 257 17.96 -1.33 -3.06
N ARG A 258 17.10 -2.34 -3.21
CA ARG A 258 16.34 -2.92 -2.09
C ARG A 258 17.25 -3.88 -1.33
N LEU A 259 17.31 -3.73 -0.04
CA LEU A 259 18.14 -4.52 0.87
C LEU A 259 17.23 -5.40 1.72
N ASP A 260 17.55 -6.68 1.79
CA ASP A 260 16.77 -7.63 2.60
C ASP A 260 16.80 -7.24 4.08
N ALA A 261 15.65 -7.34 4.72
CA ALA A 261 15.47 -7.03 6.13
C ALA A 261 14.64 -8.10 6.83
N GLN A 262 15.03 -8.47 8.03
CA GLN A 262 14.36 -9.49 8.83
C GLN A 262 13.94 -8.92 10.18
N ALA A 263 12.71 -9.21 10.62
CA ALA A 263 12.24 -8.81 11.92
C ALA A 263 13.04 -9.50 13.03
N VAL A 264 13.55 -8.71 13.98
CA VAL A 264 14.30 -9.17 15.19
C VAL A 264 13.61 -8.76 16.48
N TRP A 265 12.55 -7.96 16.37
CA TRP A 265 11.57 -7.65 17.40
C TRP A 265 10.24 -7.31 16.76
N PHE A 266 9.16 -7.82 17.34
CA PHE A 266 7.81 -7.58 16.85
C PHE A 266 6.84 -7.45 18.03
N ASP A 267 6.25 -6.26 18.18
CA ASP A 267 5.29 -5.92 19.24
C ASP A 267 4.00 -5.38 18.61
N PRO A 268 3.01 -6.26 18.39
CA PRO A 268 1.75 -5.84 17.81
C PRO A 268 0.93 -4.95 18.75
N GLN A 269 1.12 -5.03 20.07
CA GLN A 269 0.37 -4.23 21.03
C GLN A 269 0.74 -2.75 20.96
N ASN A 270 2.04 -2.44 20.88
CA ASN A 270 2.55 -1.08 20.76
C ASN A 270 2.72 -0.64 19.30
N ASP A 271 2.46 -1.54 18.35
CA ASP A 271 2.63 -1.32 16.91
C ASP A 271 4.07 -0.94 16.55
N LEU A 272 5.03 -1.73 17.01
CA LEU A 272 6.45 -1.49 16.83
C LEU A 272 7.15 -2.75 16.32
N ALA A 273 8.03 -2.61 15.33
CA ALA A 273 8.92 -3.65 14.85
C ALA A 273 10.35 -3.12 14.72
N ILE A 274 11.33 -4.02 14.95
CA ILE A 274 12.73 -3.75 14.69
C ILE A 274 13.19 -4.77 13.66
N LEU A 275 13.83 -4.26 12.61
CA LEU A 275 14.37 -5.07 11.52
C LEU A 275 15.90 -5.07 11.60
N ARG A 276 16.49 -6.16 11.15
CA ARG A 276 17.91 -6.28 10.84
C ARG A 276 18.09 -6.30 9.33
N ALA A 277 18.82 -5.36 8.81
CA ALA A 277 19.16 -5.21 7.40
C ALA A 277 20.68 -5.03 7.25
N PRO A 278 21.46 -6.12 7.13
CA PRO A 278 22.93 -6.05 7.12
C PRO A 278 23.50 -5.17 6.01
N GLY A 279 22.77 -5.03 4.88
CA GLY A 279 23.15 -4.16 3.78
C GLY A 279 23.20 -2.66 4.12
N LEU A 280 22.67 -2.26 5.29
CA LEU A 280 22.71 -0.87 5.80
C LEU A 280 23.94 -0.61 6.70
N SER A 281 24.87 -1.55 6.81
CA SER A 281 26.07 -1.35 7.64
C SER A 281 26.84 -0.12 7.18
N GLY A 282 27.26 0.71 8.15
CA GLY A 282 27.97 1.96 7.90
C GLY A 282 27.07 3.17 7.57
N VAL A 283 25.77 3.00 7.39
CA VAL A 283 24.86 4.13 7.26
C VAL A 283 24.63 4.77 8.63
N ARG A 284 24.63 6.10 8.68
CA ARG A 284 24.46 6.85 9.93
C ARG A 284 23.17 6.48 10.63
N ALA A 285 23.24 6.21 11.95
CA ALA A 285 22.07 5.97 12.78
C ALA A 285 21.56 7.26 13.42
N LEU A 286 20.23 7.37 13.54
CA LEU A 286 19.58 8.41 14.33
C LEU A 286 19.61 8.03 15.82
N ARG A 287 19.57 9.05 16.67
CA ARG A 287 19.52 8.89 18.13
C ARG A 287 18.15 9.31 18.66
N LEU A 288 17.67 8.63 19.67
CA LEU A 288 16.46 9.01 20.40
C LEU A 288 16.71 10.26 21.26
N ASN A 289 15.67 11.10 21.38
CA ASN A 289 15.63 12.21 22.34
C ASN A 289 14.51 12.02 23.39
N PRO A 290 14.75 11.19 24.42
CA PRO A 290 13.73 10.90 25.43
C PRO A 290 13.37 12.09 26.32
N GLY A 291 14.13 13.16 26.26
CA GLY A 291 13.90 14.40 27.00
C GLY A 291 13.17 15.48 26.19
N ALA A 292 12.63 15.14 25.03
CA ALA A 292 11.86 16.09 24.24
C ALA A 292 10.58 16.51 24.95
N GLU A 293 10.39 17.82 25.10
CA GLU A 293 9.24 18.40 25.81
C GLU A 293 8.03 18.60 24.88
N GLN A 294 6.83 18.58 25.46
CA GLN A 294 5.61 18.96 24.77
C GLN A 294 5.76 20.35 24.16
N GLY A 295 5.32 20.53 22.92
CA GLY A 295 5.45 21.77 22.16
C GLY A 295 6.77 21.93 21.42
N ALA A 296 7.71 20.99 21.55
CA ALA A 296 8.95 21.01 20.78
C ALA A 296 8.67 21.04 19.27
N SER A 297 9.38 21.90 18.54
CA SER A 297 9.34 21.93 17.07
C SER A 297 10.03 20.69 16.53
N ALA A 298 9.39 20.01 15.58
CA ALA A 298 9.90 18.77 15.00
C ALA A 298 9.46 18.61 13.56
N ALA A 299 10.09 17.69 12.83
CA ALA A 299 9.77 17.36 11.45
C ALA A 299 9.35 15.89 11.32
N ILE A 300 8.33 15.63 10.52
CA ILE A 300 7.81 14.32 10.14
C ILE A 300 8.54 13.90 8.88
N LEU A 301 9.26 12.76 8.91
CA LEU A 301 10.05 12.25 7.79
C LEU A 301 9.49 10.90 7.33
N GLY A 302 9.36 10.71 6.02
CA GLY A 302 8.88 9.43 5.50
C GLY A 302 8.52 9.44 4.03
N PHE A 303 7.76 8.40 3.61
CA PHE A 303 7.37 8.15 2.22
C PHE A 303 5.84 8.09 2.09
N PRO A 304 5.15 9.22 2.26
CA PRO A 304 3.69 9.23 2.24
C PRO A 304 3.16 8.79 0.88
N GLU A 305 2.03 8.06 0.90
CA GLU A 305 1.28 7.65 -0.28
C GLU A 305 2.12 6.91 -1.34
N ASN A 306 3.09 6.11 -0.92
CA ASN A 306 4.09 5.45 -1.78
C ASN A 306 4.91 6.41 -2.67
N GLY A 307 4.88 7.68 -2.34
CA GLY A 307 5.59 8.73 -3.05
C GLY A 307 7.09 8.76 -2.76
N PRO A 308 7.76 9.83 -3.22
CA PRO A 308 9.14 10.10 -2.85
C PRO A 308 9.26 10.48 -1.37
N TYR A 309 10.50 10.58 -0.90
CA TYR A 309 10.81 11.11 0.42
C TYR A 309 10.19 12.50 0.62
N ASP A 310 9.55 12.69 1.76
CA ASP A 310 8.84 13.93 2.11
C ASP A 310 9.16 14.34 3.55
N VAL A 311 9.23 15.65 3.77
CA VAL A 311 9.48 16.28 5.06
C VAL A 311 8.35 17.25 5.37
N ARG A 312 7.68 17.07 6.52
CA ARG A 312 6.61 17.97 6.95
C ARG A 312 6.89 18.55 8.32
N PRO A 313 6.60 19.84 8.50
CA PRO A 313 6.72 20.45 9.81
C PRO A 313 5.71 19.83 10.77
N GLY A 314 6.13 19.64 12.01
CA GLY A 314 5.31 19.10 13.08
C GLY A 314 5.66 19.72 14.43
N ARG A 315 4.86 19.40 15.44
CA ARG A 315 5.07 19.79 16.82
C ARG A 315 4.71 18.65 17.74
N LEU A 316 5.61 18.31 18.65
CA LEU A 316 5.43 17.21 19.59
C LEU A 316 4.31 17.56 20.59
N GLY A 317 3.36 16.64 20.77
CA GLY A 317 2.33 16.74 21.79
C GLY A 317 2.70 15.99 23.06
N GLN A 318 1.70 15.65 23.85
CA GLN A 318 1.90 14.89 25.09
C GLN A 318 1.86 13.38 24.87
N THR A 319 2.56 12.64 25.73
CA THR A 319 2.41 11.19 25.84
C THR A 319 1.31 10.85 26.83
N SER A 320 0.37 10.00 26.42
CA SER A 320 -0.75 9.55 27.25
C SER A 320 -1.07 8.07 27.01
N THR A 321 -1.72 7.46 28.00
CA THR A 321 -2.22 6.09 27.85
C THR A 321 -3.64 6.10 27.31
N VAL A 322 -3.89 5.37 26.22
CA VAL A 322 -5.19 5.29 25.56
C VAL A 322 -5.64 3.84 25.41
N ILE A 323 -6.92 3.65 25.14
CA ILE A 323 -7.49 2.39 24.68
C ILE A 323 -7.61 2.49 23.16
N SER A 324 -6.99 1.56 22.44
CA SER A 324 -6.87 1.55 20.99
C SER A 324 -7.00 0.12 20.46
N GLN A 325 -6.62 -0.09 19.22
CA GLN A 325 -6.45 -1.40 18.59
C GLN A 325 -4.95 -1.73 18.47
N ASP A 326 -4.62 -3.03 18.39
CA ASP A 326 -3.27 -3.50 18.09
C ASP A 326 -2.92 -3.32 16.60
N ALA A 327 -1.72 -3.73 16.20
CA ALA A 327 -1.23 -3.67 14.82
C ALA A 327 -2.10 -4.46 13.81
N TYR A 328 -2.93 -5.38 14.29
CA TYR A 328 -3.85 -6.17 13.46
C TYR A 328 -5.28 -5.61 13.44
N GLY A 329 -5.52 -4.45 14.06
CA GLY A 329 -6.86 -3.88 14.20
C GLY A 329 -7.72 -4.58 15.26
N ARG A 330 -7.14 -5.41 16.14
CA ARG A 330 -7.86 -6.11 17.21
C ARG A 330 -7.78 -5.30 18.49
N GLY A 331 -8.83 -5.37 19.30
CA GLY A 331 -8.84 -4.63 20.57
C GLY A 331 -10.05 -4.95 21.41
N PRO A 332 -10.18 -4.23 22.52
CA PRO A 332 -9.38 -3.08 22.98
C PRO A 332 -8.01 -3.47 23.55
N VAL A 333 -6.97 -2.69 23.21
CA VAL A 333 -5.65 -2.77 23.86
C VAL A 333 -5.29 -1.45 24.54
N ARG A 334 -4.65 -1.53 25.70
CA ARG A 334 -4.17 -0.37 26.43
C ARG A 334 -2.72 -0.12 26.09
N ARG A 335 -2.38 1.06 25.54
CA ARG A 335 -1.00 1.42 25.20
C ARG A 335 -0.73 2.90 25.40
N SER A 336 0.55 3.26 25.54
CA SER A 336 0.99 4.65 25.55
C SER A 336 1.27 5.14 24.14
N ILE A 337 0.79 6.34 23.84
CA ILE A 337 1.00 7.02 22.56
C ILE A 337 1.46 8.44 22.79
N THR A 338 2.26 8.98 21.87
CA THR A 338 2.64 10.39 21.85
C THR A 338 1.83 11.09 20.76
N SER A 339 1.01 12.07 21.13
CA SER A 339 0.29 12.90 20.16
C SER A 339 1.26 13.85 19.43
N LEU A 340 0.93 14.23 18.20
CA LEU A 340 1.68 15.20 17.43
C LEU A 340 0.76 16.06 16.56
N ARG A 341 1.10 17.31 16.35
CA ARG A 341 0.44 18.22 15.40
C ARG A 341 1.30 18.34 14.15
N GLY A 342 0.73 18.04 12.99
CA GLY A 342 1.39 18.02 11.70
C GLY A 342 0.68 17.08 10.75
N LEU A 343 0.85 17.27 9.45
CA LEU A 343 0.20 16.47 8.43
C LEU A 343 0.79 15.04 8.40
N VAL A 344 0.01 14.08 8.88
CA VAL A 344 0.34 12.65 8.87
C VAL A 344 -0.50 11.95 7.81
N ARG A 345 0.14 11.22 6.92
CA ARG A 345 -0.48 10.51 5.79
C ARG A 345 -0.09 9.04 5.80
N SER A 346 -0.90 8.23 5.12
CA SER A 346 -0.56 6.84 4.80
C SER A 346 0.86 6.75 4.23
N GLY A 347 1.67 5.78 4.67
CA GLY A 347 3.09 5.66 4.32
C GLY A 347 4.07 6.40 5.25
N ASN A 348 3.60 7.31 6.12
CA ASN A 348 4.43 7.85 7.19
C ASN A 348 4.64 6.84 8.34
N SER A 349 3.86 5.76 8.40
CA SER A 349 3.96 4.68 9.39
C SER A 349 5.38 4.15 9.50
N GLY A 350 5.92 4.08 10.71
CA GLY A 350 7.29 3.67 11.02
C GLY A 350 8.33 4.76 10.82
N GLY A 351 7.96 5.87 10.18
CA GLY A 351 8.87 7.01 9.99
C GLY A 351 9.15 7.77 11.30
N PRO A 352 10.31 8.43 11.42
CA PRO A 352 10.64 9.20 12.59
C PRO A 352 10.01 10.59 12.53
N MET A 353 9.65 11.12 13.67
CA MET A 353 9.55 12.55 13.90
C MET A 353 10.82 13.00 14.61
N VAL A 354 11.54 13.99 14.05
CA VAL A 354 12.83 14.44 14.58
C VAL A 354 12.79 15.89 15.03
N ASP A 355 13.53 16.21 16.08
CA ASP A 355 13.75 17.58 16.55
C ASP A 355 14.74 18.37 15.68
N ALA A 356 14.96 19.66 16.00
CA ALA A 356 15.90 20.54 15.30
C ALA A 356 17.37 20.09 15.40
N SER A 357 17.70 19.07 16.19
CA SER A 357 19.05 18.47 16.23
C SER A 357 19.09 17.12 15.50
N GLY A 358 18.04 16.77 14.73
CA GLY A 358 17.94 15.53 13.97
C GLY A 358 17.76 14.29 14.85
N ARG A 359 17.34 14.43 16.12
CA ARG A 359 17.09 13.31 17.02
C ARG A 359 15.61 12.91 16.99
N VAL A 360 15.35 11.63 17.04
CA VAL A 360 13.99 11.08 17.03
C VAL A 360 13.29 11.42 18.35
N VAL A 361 12.07 11.93 18.27
CA VAL A 361 11.22 12.28 19.42
C VAL A 361 9.98 11.38 19.50
N THR A 362 9.63 10.69 18.41
CA THR A 362 8.62 9.63 18.37
C THR A 362 8.66 8.92 17.02
N THR A 363 8.16 7.68 16.94
CA THR A 363 8.00 6.91 15.68
C THR A 363 6.52 6.93 15.30
N ILE A 364 6.18 7.48 14.14
CA ILE A 364 4.80 7.70 13.68
C ILE A 364 4.12 6.37 13.39
N PHE A 365 2.86 6.18 13.82
CA PHE A 365 2.10 4.98 13.50
C PHE A 365 0.65 5.23 13.07
N ALA A 366 0.06 6.40 13.34
CA ALA A 366 -1.35 6.64 13.03
C ALA A 366 -1.63 8.12 12.74
N ALA A 367 -2.63 8.40 11.90
CA ALA A 367 -3.27 9.71 11.80
C ALA A 367 -4.46 9.81 12.75
N SER A 368 -4.81 11.03 13.12
CA SER A 368 -6.03 11.32 13.86
C SER A 368 -7.25 11.29 12.94
N VAL A 369 -8.34 10.67 13.41
CA VAL A 369 -9.63 10.67 12.70
C VAL A 369 -10.39 11.99 12.84
N SER A 370 -10.05 12.80 13.84
CA SER A 370 -10.85 13.98 14.23
C SER A 370 -10.58 15.24 13.41
N ASP A 371 -9.45 15.30 12.68
CA ASP A 371 -8.99 16.53 12.01
C ASP A 371 -8.44 16.33 10.59
N GLY A 372 -8.78 15.21 9.96
CA GLY A 372 -8.37 14.91 8.58
C GLY A 372 -6.86 14.73 8.41
N GLY A 373 -6.17 14.23 9.45
CA GLY A 373 -4.74 13.96 9.41
C GLY A 373 -3.85 15.17 9.72
N GLN A 374 -4.43 16.29 10.18
CA GLN A 374 -3.67 17.47 10.63
C GLN A 374 -2.96 17.22 11.97
N SER A 375 -3.27 16.11 12.63
CA SER A 375 -2.55 15.58 13.77
C SER A 375 -2.40 14.05 13.64
N GLY A 376 -1.57 13.45 14.48
CA GLY A 376 -1.34 12.03 14.49
C GLY A 376 -0.76 11.56 15.82
N PHE A 377 -0.32 10.31 15.79
CA PHE A 377 0.20 9.64 16.97
C PHE A 377 1.46 8.87 16.62
N GLY A 378 2.38 8.82 17.58
CA GLY A 378 3.62 8.07 17.49
C GLY A 378 3.83 7.17 18.69
N VAL A 379 4.68 6.17 18.52
CA VAL A 379 5.17 5.29 19.57
C VAL A 379 6.19 6.08 20.41
N PRO A 380 6.01 6.19 21.74
CA PRO A 380 6.94 6.92 22.60
C PRO A 380 8.38 6.36 22.55
N ASP A 381 9.37 7.22 22.59
CA ASP A 381 10.80 6.85 22.58
C ASP A 381 11.22 5.89 23.68
N SER A 382 10.54 5.90 24.83
CA SER A 382 10.78 4.95 25.92
C SER A 382 10.50 3.52 25.49
N ILE A 383 9.41 3.29 24.74
CA ILE A 383 9.02 1.97 24.20
C ILE A 383 10.01 1.55 23.12
N VAL A 384 10.37 2.46 22.21
CA VAL A 384 11.36 2.18 21.15
C VAL A 384 12.71 1.77 21.77
N ARG A 385 13.17 2.49 22.79
CA ARG A 385 14.43 2.18 23.49
C ARG A 385 14.40 0.81 24.17
N GLU A 386 13.30 0.48 24.82
CA GLU A 386 13.12 -0.83 25.44
C GLU A 386 13.17 -1.95 24.41
N ALA A 387 12.49 -1.78 23.30
CA ALA A 387 12.48 -2.72 22.18
C ALA A 387 13.87 -2.89 21.56
N LEU A 388 14.62 -1.80 21.33
CA LEU A 388 16.00 -1.85 20.84
C LEU A 388 16.93 -2.62 21.77
N GLY A 389 16.75 -2.48 23.10
CA GLY A 389 17.52 -3.23 24.09
C GLY A 389 17.19 -4.73 24.18
N ARG A 390 16.03 -5.14 23.62
CA ARG A 390 15.55 -6.53 23.62
C ARG A 390 15.65 -7.21 22.25
N ALA A 391 15.85 -6.45 21.18
CA ALA A 391 15.98 -6.97 19.83
C ALA A 391 17.14 -7.98 19.75
N GLY A 392 16.88 -9.16 19.20
CA GLY A 392 17.84 -10.25 19.23
C GLY A 392 17.88 -11.07 17.94
N GLY A 393 17.45 -12.31 18.02
CA GLY A 393 17.32 -13.21 16.87
C GLY A 393 16.07 -12.94 16.03
N PRO A 394 15.95 -13.59 14.87
CA PRO A 394 14.79 -13.51 14.01
C PRO A 394 13.50 -13.86 14.75
N VAL A 395 12.42 -13.12 14.46
CA VAL A 395 11.09 -13.36 14.99
C VAL A 395 10.05 -13.40 13.86
N GLU A 396 8.98 -14.18 14.09
CA GLU A 396 7.83 -14.21 13.20
C GLU A 396 7.02 -12.92 13.31
N THR A 397 6.50 -12.42 12.19
CA THR A 397 5.66 -11.23 12.12
C THR A 397 4.16 -11.55 12.19
N GLY A 398 3.80 -12.81 12.40
CA GLY A 398 2.45 -13.28 12.62
C GLY A 398 1.56 -13.24 11.37
N ALA A 399 0.28 -12.98 11.58
CA ALA A 399 -0.68 -12.83 10.48
C ALA A 399 -0.56 -11.44 9.83
N CYS A 400 -1.13 -11.27 8.63
CA CYS A 400 -1.19 -9.95 7.99
C CYS A 400 -2.04 -8.98 8.83
N ALA A 401 -1.67 -7.70 8.85
CA ALA A 401 -2.50 -6.63 9.40
C ALA A 401 -3.80 -6.50 8.58
N ARG A 402 -4.90 -6.19 9.27
CA ARG A 402 -6.24 -6.11 8.67
C ARG A 402 -6.65 -4.67 8.37
#